data_fdfdad575b8939b536ff33e1054b23e7
#
_entry.id   fdfdad575b8939b536ff33e1054b23e7
#
_cell.length_a   1.000
_cell.length_b   1.000
_cell.length_c   1.000
_cell.angle_alpha   90.00
_cell.angle_beta   90.00
_cell.angle_gamma   90.00
#
_symmetry.space_group_name_H-M   'P 1'
#
loop_
_entity.id
_entity.type
_entity.pdbx_description
1 polymer ?
#
loop_
_entity_poly.entity_id
_entity_poly.type
_entity_poly.pdbx_seq_one_letter_code
_entity_poly.pdbx_strand_id
1 'polypeptide(L)'
;MAFYELDKKLPANGITTVYHSISLGDGVGVRSIDNSLKMIKNIDSYKNIDSKSINHKVHLRYEVLYYEGLEKVLELLDENKIDYLSIMDHSPGQGQYTNPTFYKEYATKVWGVTENYVDTWLDDLVNLHDNLDWNKIANIIGIAKTKNINVASHDDDTLEKWIS
;
A
#
# COMPACT_ATOMS: atom_id res chain seq x y z
N MET A 1 9.45 -2.14 21.42
CA MET A 1 10.19 -3.42 21.53
C MET A 1 10.46 -4.02 20.15
N ALA A 2 9.45 -4.27 19.27
CA ALA A 2 9.67 -4.91 17.96
C ALA A 2 10.69 -4.20 17.05
N PHE A 3 10.65 -2.86 16.93
CA PHE A 3 11.62 -2.12 16.11
C PHE A 3 13.06 -2.25 16.64
N TYR A 4 13.24 -2.23 17.96
CA TYR A 4 14.55 -2.41 18.56
C TYR A 4 15.14 -3.79 18.24
N GLU A 5 14.36 -4.85 18.33
CA GLU A 5 14.79 -6.20 17.96
C GLU A 5 15.15 -6.30 16.49
N LEU A 6 14.35 -5.70 15.61
CA LEU A 6 14.60 -5.67 14.19
C LEU A 6 15.90 -4.90 13.87
N ASP A 7 16.07 -3.73 14.49
CA ASP A 7 17.26 -2.88 14.35
C ASP A 7 18.56 -3.58 14.77
N LYS A 8 18.49 -4.54 15.69
CA LYS A 8 19.66 -5.35 16.09
C LYS A 8 19.90 -6.55 15.17
N LYS A 9 18.85 -7.14 14.61
CA LYS A 9 18.98 -8.34 13.77
C LYS A 9 19.41 -8.04 12.34
N LEU A 10 18.91 -6.94 11.75
CA LEU A 10 19.17 -6.62 10.35
C LEU A 10 20.64 -6.33 10.04
N PRO A 11 21.39 -5.58 10.84
CA PRO A 11 22.81 -5.33 10.61
C PRO A 11 23.66 -6.61 10.61
N ALA A 12 23.30 -7.60 11.43
CA ALA A 12 23.98 -8.90 11.45
C ALA A 12 23.91 -9.65 10.11
N ASN A 13 22.96 -9.26 9.23
CA ASN A 13 22.81 -9.78 7.88
C ASN A 13 23.30 -8.78 6.81
N GLY A 14 24.06 -7.74 7.18
CA GLY A 14 24.59 -6.74 6.26
C GLY A 14 23.56 -5.70 5.78
N ILE A 15 22.38 -5.64 6.38
CA ILE A 15 21.33 -4.69 6.00
C ILE A 15 21.56 -3.36 6.73
N THR A 16 21.77 -2.30 5.98
CA THR A 16 21.99 -0.93 6.50
C THR A 16 20.77 -0.01 6.35
N THR A 17 19.80 -0.41 5.54
CA THR A 17 18.56 0.35 5.31
C THR A 17 17.41 -0.61 5.10
N VAL A 18 16.27 -0.35 5.76
CA VAL A 18 15.04 -1.11 5.60
C VAL A 18 13.89 -0.17 5.23
N TYR A 19 13.13 -0.55 4.20
CA TYR A 19 11.86 0.06 3.86
C TYR A 19 10.74 -0.80 4.46
N HIS A 20 10.04 -0.24 5.44
CA HIS A 20 8.86 -0.90 6.03
C HIS A 20 7.67 -0.74 5.10
N SER A 21 7.21 -1.84 4.54
CA SER A 21 6.11 -1.90 3.58
C SER A 21 4.78 -1.86 4.33
N ILE A 22 4.10 -0.72 4.26
CA ILE A 22 2.84 -0.46 4.93
C ILE A 22 1.75 -0.30 3.89
N SER A 23 0.76 -1.20 3.91
CA SER A 23 -0.41 -1.10 3.02
C SER A 23 -1.40 -0.07 3.58
N LEU A 24 -1.89 0.80 2.71
CA LEU A 24 -2.98 1.72 2.99
C LEU A 24 -4.16 1.35 2.09
N GLY A 25 -5.14 0.68 2.68
CA GLY A 25 -6.35 0.18 2.03
C GLY A 25 -7.44 -0.02 3.08
N ASP A 26 -8.56 -0.59 2.70
CA ASP A 26 -9.71 -0.91 3.55
C ASP A 26 -9.58 -2.25 4.29
N GLY A 27 -8.36 -2.80 4.35
CA GLY A 27 -8.08 -4.09 4.97
C GLY A 27 -8.39 -4.13 6.47
N VAL A 28 -8.52 -5.35 6.99
CA VAL A 28 -8.75 -5.61 8.41
C VAL A 28 -7.45 -5.95 9.15
N GLY A 29 -7.48 -5.86 10.47
CA GLY A 29 -6.33 -6.21 11.32
C GLY A 29 -5.14 -5.32 11.08
N VAL A 30 -3.97 -5.90 10.78
CA VAL A 30 -2.72 -5.16 10.56
C VAL A 30 -2.76 -4.24 9.32
N ARG A 31 -3.69 -4.49 8.39
CA ARG A 31 -3.90 -3.71 7.18
C ARG A 31 -4.99 -2.65 7.32
N SER A 32 -5.63 -2.52 8.50
CA SER A 32 -6.57 -1.44 8.75
C SER A 32 -5.84 -0.10 8.73
N ILE A 33 -6.53 0.96 8.31
CA ILE A 33 -5.98 2.30 8.22
C ILE A 33 -5.39 2.76 9.55
N ASP A 34 -6.09 2.53 10.66
CA ASP A 34 -5.63 2.92 12.00
C ASP A 34 -4.30 2.27 12.37
N ASN A 35 -4.13 0.98 12.08
CA ASN A 35 -2.89 0.26 12.36
C ASN A 35 -1.78 0.70 11.41
N SER A 36 -2.09 0.95 10.14
CA SER A 36 -1.14 1.48 9.16
C SER A 36 -0.60 2.85 9.59
N LEU A 37 -1.47 3.77 9.98
CA LEU A 37 -1.08 5.09 10.48
C LEU A 37 -0.28 5.00 11.79
N LYS A 38 -0.66 4.10 12.71
CA LYS A 38 0.14 3.84 13.93
C LYS A 38 1.52 3.29 13.62
N MET A 39 1.64 2.38 12.66
CA MET A 39 2.94 1.85 12.23
C MET A 39 3.81 2.94 11.63
N ILE A 40 3.27 3.77 10.74
CA ILE A 40 4.01 4.91 10.14
C ILE A 40 4.52 5.85 11.24
N LYS A 41 3.64 6.23 12.18
CA LYS A 41 4.02 7.08 13.32
C LYS A 41 5.13 6.46 14.17
N ASN A 42 5.06 5.16 14.42
CA ASN A 42 6.08 4.45 15.19
C ASN A 42 7.43 4.41 14.45
N ILE A 43 7.43 4.17 13.13
CA ILE A 43 8.64 4.19 12.30
C ILE A 43 9.23 5.59 12.32
N ASP A 44 8.43 6.62 12.13
CA ASP A 44 8.86 8.00 12.14
C ASP A 44 9.48 8.40 13.48
N SER A 45 8.87 8.00 14.58
CA SER A 45 9.45 8.21 15.93
C SER A 45 10.78 7.48 16.08
N TYR A 46 10.90 6.27 15.54
CA TYR A 46 12.13 5.48 15.65
C TYR A 46 13.26 6.01 14.75
N LYS A 47 12.93 6.61 13.59
CA LYS A 47 13.94 7.27 12.71
C LYS A 47 14.78 8.31 13.45
N ASN A 48 14.21 8.96 14.46
CA ASN A 48 14.83 10.07 15.19
C ASN A 48 15.60 9.62 16.44
N ILE A 49 15.74 8.31 16.67
CA ILE A 49 16.53 7.77 17.79
C ILE A 49 18.00 7.70 17.39
N ASP A 50 18.87 8.34 18.15
CA ASP A 50 20.32 8.38 17.88
C ASP A 50 20.98 7.00 17.95
N SER A 51 20.47 6.12 18.81
CA SER A 51 21.01 4.77 19.02
C SER A 51 20.57 3.72 17.99
N LYS A 52 19.86 4.11 16.91
CA LYS A 52 19.49 3.19 15.85
C LYS A 52 20.73 2.67 15.10
N SER A 53 20.70 1.41 14.71
CA SER A 53 21.82 0.73 14.04
C SER A 53 21.72 0.82 12.51
N ILE A 54 20.50 1.04 11.96
CA ILE A 54 20.22 1.11 10.52
C ILE A 54 19.25 2.25 10.20
N ASN A 55 19.12 2.54 8.92
CA ASN A 55 18.13 3.50 8.44
C ASN A 55 16.77 2.83 8.27
N HIS A 56 15.76 3.32 8.99
CA HIS A 56 14.38 2.91 8.85
C HIS A 56 13.63 3.88 7.96
N LYS A 57 12.93 3.38 6.95
CA LYS A 57 12.19 4.16 5.96
C LYS A 57 10.78 3.62 5.80
N VAL A 58 9.83 4.48 5.44
CA VAL A 58 8.45 4.11 5.15
C VAL A 58 8.28 3.90 3.65
N HIS A 59 7.87 2.70 3.25
CA HIS A 59 7.33 2.41 1.95
C HIS A 59 5.82 2.32 2.06
N LEU A 60 5.11 3.35 1.63
CA LEU A 60 3.66 3.34 1.59
C LEU A 60 3.18 2.63 0.34
N ARG A 61 2.31 1.64 0.52
CA ARG A 61 1.63 0.91 -0.54
C ARG A 61 0.17 1.33 -0.54
N TYR A 62 -0.21 2.21 -1.47
CA TYR A 62 -1.54 2.77 -1.57
C TYR A 62 -2.41 1.97 -2.54
N GLU A 63 -3.56 1.50 -2.06
CA GLU A 63 -4.58 0.81 -2.84
C GLU A 63 -5.53 1.82 -3.47
N VAL A 64 -5.58 1.90 -4.81
CA VAL A 64 -6.38 2.90 -5.53
C VAL A 64 -7.88 2.75 -5.28
N LEU A 65 -8.35 1.53 -5.07
CA LEU A 65 -9.76 1.26 -4.74
C LEU A 65 -10.17 1.82 -3.37
N TYR A 66 -9.19 2.09 -2.50
CA TYR A 66 -9.44 2.77 -1.24
C TYR A 66 -9.40 4.29 -1.42
N TYR A 67 -10.38 4.80 -2.15
CA TYR A 67 -10.45 6.21 -2.55
C TYR A 67 -10.44 7.17 -1.35
N GLU A 68 -11.10 6.82 -0.23
CA GLU A 68 -11.10 7.61 1.01
C GLU A 68 -9.70 7.75 1.63
N GLY A 69 -8.79 6.84 1.31
CA GLY A 69 -7.39 6.89 1.76
C GLY A 69 -6.55 7.96 1.07
N LEU A 70 -7.04 8.53 -0.03
CA LEU A 70 -6.31 9.50 -0.83
C LEU A 70 -5.91 10.74 -0.03
N GLU A 71 -6.81 11.28 0.78
CA GLU A 71 -6.52 12.42 1.66
C GLU A 71 -5.43 12.07 2.67
N LYS A 72 -5.43 10.84 3.18
CA LYS A 72 -4.38 10.38 4.11
C LYS A 72 -3.03 10.24 3.44
N VAL A 73 -2.98 9.84 2.17
CA VAL A 73 -1.72 9.84 1.40
C VAL A 73 -1.19 11.26 1.25
N LEU A 74 -2.06 12.22 0.92
CA LEU A 74 -1.68 13.63 0.80
C LEU A 74 -1.16 14.20 2.12
N GLU A 75 -1.85 13.95 3.25
CA GLU A 75 -1.39 14.34 4.58
C GLU A 75 0.00 13.76 4.90
N LEU A 76 0.20 12.47 4.67
CA LEU A 76 1.47 11.79 4.93
C LEU A 76 2.61 12.30 4.05
N LEU A 77 2.31 12.65 2.79
CA LEU A 77 3.26 13.29 1.89
C LEU A 77 3.62 14.69 2.38
N ASP A 78 2.64 15.50 2.79
CA ASP A 78 2.87 16.84 3.28
C ASP A 78 3.72 16.85 4.56
N GLU A 79 3.45 15.94 5.46
CA GLU A 79 4.21 15.74 6.69
C GLU A 79 5.60 15.08 6.49
N ASN A 80 5.98 14.72 5.25
CA ASN A 80 7.22 14.00 4.90
C ASN A 80 7.38 12.66 5.66
N LYS A 81 6.27 11.93 5.83
CA LYS A 81 6.24 10.62 6.52
C LYS A 81 6.50 9.43 5.59
N ILE A 82 6.58 9.65 4.28
CA ILE A 82 6.76 8.63 3.25
C ILE A 82 8.14 8.81 2.62
N ASP A 83 8.89 7.72 2.47
CA ASP A 83 10.18 7.69 1.79
C ASP A 83 10.11 7.00 0.41
N TYR A 84 9.06 6.21 0.17
CA TYR A 84 8.79 5.51 -1.07
C TYR A 84 7.29 5.25 -1.20
N LEU A 85 6.72 5.45 -2.37
CA LEU A 85 5.29 5.26 -2.64
C LEU A 85 5.10 4.18 -3.71
N SER A 86 4.24 3.20 -3.46
CA SER A 86 3.71 2.31 -4.49
C SER A 86 2.22 2.54 -4.66
N ILE A 87 1.79 2.61 -5.90
CA ILE A 87 0.39 2.59 -6.29
C ILE A 87 0.03 1.15 -6.64
N MET A 88 -1.03 0.63 -6.03
CA MET A 88 -1.53 -0.72 -6.26
C MET A 88 -2.93 -0.66 -6.83
N ASP A 89 -3.18 -1.45 -7.86
CA ASP A 89 -4.50 -1.69 -8.41
C ASP A 89 -4.81 -3.19 -8.33
N HIS A 90 -5.58 -3.57 -7.32
CA HIS A 90 -6.05 -4.93 -7.13
C HIS A 90 -7.49 -5.13 -7.58
N SER A 91 -7.94 -4.32 -8.55
CA SER A 91 -9.27 -4.47 -9.15
C SER A 91 -9.43 -5.83 -9.80
N PRO A 92 -10.66 -6.37 -9.82
CA PRO A 92 -10.96 -7.59 -10.56
C PRO A 92 -10.56 -7.44 -12.03
N GLY A 93 -9.82 -8.43 -12.55
CA GLY A 93 -9.28 -8.40 -13.92
C GLY A 93 -7.89 -7.77 -14.04
N GLN A 94 -7.30 -7.27 -12.96
CA GLN A 94 -5.98 -6.64 -12.94
C GLN A 94 -4.94 -7.51 -12.22
N GLY A 95 -3.69 -7.47 -12.69
CA GLY A 95 -2.54 -8.10 -12.04
C GLY A 95 -2.78 -9.57 -11.66
N GLN A 96 -2.58 -9.88 -10.40
CA GLN A 96 -2.80 -11.25 -9.87
C GLN A 96 -4.28 -11.69 -9.80
N TYR A 97 -5.24 -10.78 -10.01
CA TYR A 97 -6.69 -11.02 -9.93
C TYR A 97 -7.35 -11.15 -11.31
N THR A 98 -6.59 -11.50 -12.34
CA THR A 98 -7.07 -11.68 -13.72
C THR A 98 -8.06 -12.83 -13.90
N ASN A 99 -8.08 -13.81 -12.99
CA ASN A 99 -9.02 -14.93 -13.03
C ASN A 99 -10.12 -14.78 -11.97
N PRO A 100 -11.33 -14.29 -12.34
CA PRO A 100 -12.43 -14.11 -11.40
C PRO A 100 -12.89 -15.40 -10.72
N THR A 101 -12.82 -16.54 -11.42
CA THR A 101 -13.22 -17.84 -10.85
C THR A 101 -12.31 -18.25 -9.70
N PHE A 102 -10.99 -18.12 -9.90
CA PHE A 102 -10.03 -18.42 -8.84
C PHE A 102 -10.22 -17.51 -7.62
N TYR A 103 -10.45 -16.23 -7.86
CA TYR A 103 -10.70 -15.27 -6.81
C TYR A 103 -11.97 -15.58 -6.02
N LYS A 104 -13.05 -15.95 -6.73
CA LYS A 104 -14.32 -16.36 -6.15
C LYS A 104 -14.17 -17.61 -5.26
N GLU A 105 -13.51 -18.64 -5.76
CA GLU A 105 -13.21 -19.84 -4.99
C GLU A 105 -12.38 -19.54 -3.73
N TYR A 106 -11.35 -18.71 -3.88
CA TYR A 106 -10.49 -18.29 -2.77
C TYR A 106 -11.29 -17.53 -1.71
N ALA A 107 -12.06 -16.50 -2.10
CA ALA A 107 -12.84 -15.67 -1.19
C ALA A 107 -13.90 -16.49 -0.45
N THR A 108 -14.63 -17.34 -1.16
CA THR A 108 -15.64 -18.23 -0.56
C THR A 108 -15.00 -19.16 0.47
N LYS A 109 -13.84 -19.72 0.16
CA LYS A 109 -13.15 -20.69 1.01
C LYS A 109 -12.47 -20.07 2.22
N VAL A 110 -11.83 -18.90 2.03
CA VAL A 110 -11.03 -18.24 3.07
C VAL A 110 -11.87 -17.35 3.96
N TRP A 111 -12.86 -16.64 3.39
CA TRP A 111 -13.72 -15.74 4.15
C TRP A 111 -14.99 -16.39 4.65
N GLY A 112 -15.33 -17.59 4.15
CA GLY A 112 -16.53 -18.32 4.56
C GLY A 112 -17.83 -17.65 4.13
N VAL A 113 -17.79 -16.88 3.04
CA VAL A 113 -18.94 -16.14 2.47
C VAL A 113 -19.57 -16.91 1.32
N THR A 114 -20.81 -16.56 0.95
CA THR A 114 -21.50 -17.18 -0.17
C THR A 114 -20.95 -16.69 -1.51
N GLU A 115 -21.07 -17.50 -2.57
CA GLU A 115 -20.67 -17.09 -3.92
C GLU A 115 -21.40 -15.82 -4.38
N ASN A 116 -22.69 -15.71 -4.10
CA ASN A 116 -23.48 -14.54 -4.47
C ASN A 116 -23.00 -13.26 -3.77
N TYR A 117 -22.50 -13.36 -2.53
CA TYR A 117 -21.88 -12.23 -1.86
C TYR A 117 -20.58 -11.81 -2.57
N VAL A 118 -19.77 -12.79 -2.98
CA VAL A 118 -18.52 -12.52 -3.71
C VAL A 118 -18.81 -11.87 -5.07
N ASP A 119 -19.83 -12.33 -5.78
CA ASP A 119 -20.21 -11.75 -7.08
C ASP A 119 -20.63 -10.28 -6.92
N THR A 120 -21.53 -9.99 -5.97
CA THR A 120 -21.94 -8.59 -5.69
C THR A 120 -20.74 -7.72 -5.31
N TRP A 121 -19.85 -8.23 -4.47
CA TRP A 121 -18.66 -7.52 -4.04
C TRP A 121 -17.67 -7.27 -5.19
N LEU A 122 -17.50 -8.23 -6.11
CA LEU A 122 -16.67 -8.06 -7.31
C LEU A 122 -17.27 -7.00 -8.24
N ASP A 123 -18.59 -7.01 -8.45
CA ASP A 123 -19.27 -5.99 -9.25
C ASP A 123 -19.10 -4.59 -8.64
N ASP A 124 -19.19 -4.47 -7.32
CA ASP A 124 -18.93 -3.21 -6.61
C ASP A 124 -17.50 -2.71 -6.81
N LEU A 125 -16.50 -3.61 -6.77
CA LEU A 125 -15.10 -3.25 -7.02
C LEU A 125 -14.86 -2.80 -8.46
N VAL A 126 -15.47 -3.46 -9.45
CA VAL A 126 -15.40 -3.02 -10.86
C VAL A 126 -16.01 -1.64 -11.01
N ASN A 127 -17.20 -1.40 -10.43
CA ASN A 127 -17.84 -0.10 -10.46
C ASN A 127 -17.01 0.99 -9.79
N LEU A 128 -16.33 0.69 -8.68
CA LEU A 128 -15.41 1.61 -8.02
C LEU A 128 -14.22 1.95 -8.93
N HIS A 129 -13.60 0.96 -9.55
CA HIS A 129 -12.48 1.14 -10.47
C HIS A 129 -12.86 2.01 -11.67
N ASP A 130 -14.00 1.75 -12.31
CA ASP A 130 -14.48 2.49 -13.49
C ASP A 130 -14.80 3.96 -13.18
N ASN A 131 -15.07 4.27 -11.91
CA ASN A 131 -15.36 5.63 -11.44
C ASN A 131 -14.21 6.30 -10.70
N LEU A 132 -12.99 5.71 -10.71
CA LEU A 132 -11.82 6.33 -10.12
C LEU A 132 -11.46 7.65 -10.82
N ASP A 133 -11.16 8.66 -10.02
CA ASP A 133 -10.59 9.90 -10.53
C ASP A 133 -9.06 9.76 -10.65
N TRP A 134 -8.62 9.25 -11.78
CA TRP A 134 -7.19 9.06 -12.09
C TRP A 134 -6.37 10.35 -12.04
N ASN A 135 -7.00 11.52 -12.23
CA ASN A 135 -6.30 12.80 -12.10
C ASN A 135 -5.87 13.05 -10.65
N LYS A 136 -6.66 12.61 -9.67
CA LYS A 136 -6.27 12.71 -8.26
C LYS A 136 -5.11 11.78 -7.92
N ILE A 137 -5.09 10.58 -8.49
CA ILE A 137 -3.98 9.63 -8.35
C ILE A 137 -2.71 10.21 -9.00
N ALA A 138 -2.82 10.73 -10.21
CA ALA A 138 -1.71 11.41 -10.88
C ALA A 138 -1.19 12.62 -10.08
N ASN A 139 -2.07 13.36 -9.41
CA ASN A 139 -1.67 14.46 -8.54
C ASN A 139 -0.83 13.99 -7.35
N ILE A 140 -1.22 12.90 -6.68
CA ILE A 140 -0.40 12.28 -5.60
C ILE A 140 0.99 11.95 -6.12
N ILE A 141 1.09 11.32 -7.30
CA ILE A 141 2.35 10.95 -7.93
C ILE A 141 3.19 12.21 -8.22
N GLY A 142 2.56 13.25 -8.74
CA GLY A 142 3.19 14.54 -8.98
C GLY A 142 3.77 15.16 -7.71
N ILE A 143 2.99 15.21 -6.63
CA ILE A 143 3.44 15.71 -5.33
C ILE A 143 4.60 14.88 -4.79
N ALA A 144 4.52 13.54 -4.83
CA ALA A 144 5.60 12.66 -4.39
C ALA A 144 6.90 12.96 -5.16
N LYS A 145 6.82 13.12 -6.49
CA LYS A 145 7.98 13.46 -7.33
C LYS A 145 8.59 14.83 -6.96
N THR A 146 7.77 15.85 -6.67
CA THR A 146 8.29 17.17 -6.24
C THR A 146 9.03 17.11 -4.91
N LYS A 147 8.68 16.13 -4.06
CA LYS A 147 9.35 15.87 -2.77
C LYS A 147 10.53 14.89 -2.89
N ASN A 148 10.95 14.51 -4.11
CA ASN A 148 11.99 13.51 -4.37
C ASN A 148 11.68 12.12 -3.76
N ILE A 149 10.39 11.78 -3.66
CA ILE A 149 9.94 10.46 -3.25
C ILE A 149 9.81 9.61 -4.51
N ASN A 150 10.52 8.47 -4.55
CA ASN A 150 10.37 7.52 -5.63
C ASN A 150 8.98 6.88 -5.62
N VAL A 151 8.40 6.76 -6.81
CA VAL A 151 7.08 6.14 -7.00
C VAL A 151 7.24 4.92 -7.89
N ALA A 152 6.54 3.84 -7.55
CA ALA A 152 6.42 2.65 -8.38
C ALA A 152 4.95 2.31 -8.58
N SER A 153 4.66 1.68 -9.70
CA SER A 153 3.45 0.90 -9.88
C SER A 153 3.69 -0.53 -9.42
N HIS A 154 2.65 -1.21 -8.98
CA HIS A 154 2.72 -2.57 -8.44
C HIS A 154 1.71 -3.46 -9.15
N ASP A 155 2.14 -4.66 -9.51
CA ASP A 155 1.34 -5.66 -10.22
C ASP A 155 0.92 -5.23 -11.65
N ASP A 156 1.73 -4.43 -12.33
CA ASP A 156 1.51 -4.11 -13.74
C ASP A 156 1.67 -5.35 -14.59
N ASP A 157 0.61 -5.70 -15.31
CA ASP A 157 0.53 -6.91 -16.13
C ASP A 157 0.67 -6.64 -17.64
N THR A 158 0.76 -5.38 -18.05
CA THR A 158 0.97 -4.96 -19.44
C THR A 158 2.05 -3.90 -19.59
N LEU A 159 2.65 -3.86 -20.80
CA LEU A 159 3.65 -2.85 -21.15
C LEU A 159 3.06 -1.42 -21.20
N GLU A 160 1.79 -1.29 -21.57
CA GLU A 160 1.11 0.00 -21.64
C GLU A 160 0.99 0.63 -20.25
N LYS A 161 0.71 -0.15 -19.22
CA LYS A 161 0.68 0.32 -17.81
C LYS A 161 2.06 0.75 -17.31
N TRP A 162 3.11 0.19 -17.88
CA TRP A 162 4.50 0.50 -17.54
C TRP A 162 4.98 1.85 -18.07
N ILE A 163 4.36 2.33 -19.15
CA ILE A 163 4.79 3.50 -19.93
C ILE A 163 3.92 4.73 -19.66
N SER A 164 2.73 4.54 -19.11
CA SER A 164 1.79 5.61 -18.78
C SER A 164 2.10 6.27 -17.44
#